data_5030c986856a6ca6d03c9d7a82a90f03
#
_entry.id   5030c986856a6ca6d03c9d7a82a90f03
#
_cell.length_a   1.000
_cell.length_b   1.000
_cell.length_c   1.000
_cell.angle_alpha   90.00
_cell.angle_beta   90.00
_cell.angle_gamma   90.00
#
_symmetry.space_group_name_H-M   'P 1'
#
loop_
_entity.id
_entity.type
_entity.pdbx_description
1 polymer ?
#
loop_
_entity_poly.entity_id
_entity_poly.type
_entity_poly.pdbx_seq_one_letter_code
_entity_poly.pdbx_strand_id
1 'polypeptide(L)'
;MDIGCGGGLLSEPMCRLGANVIGIDASIRNIEVAKFHAKKNKLKIDYKVASPEKLKTKIKFDVILNMEIVEHVEDIDFFIKESAKLLKKNGVMFVATLNKTLKSYAFAIIGAEYVLKWLPIGTHDWEKFIKPNDLEKILKKNSLSLKKLDGMKFDILDNSWKVSDDISVNYITKFIKN
;
A
#
# COMPACT_ATOMS: atom_id res chain seq x y z
N MET A 1 2.66 11.05 -0.37
CA MET A 1 2.32 10.42 -1.66
C MET A 1 1.68 9.08 -1.42
N ASP A 2 0.65 8.73 -2.18
CA ASP A 2 -0.04 7.44 -2.12
C ASP A 2 0.21 6.71 -3.45
N ILE A 3 0.95 5.60 -3.41
CA ILE A 3 1.37 4.82 -4.60
C ILE A 3 0.49 3.57 -4.67
N GLY A 4 -0.16 3.36 -5.82
CA GLY A 4 -1.23 2.38 -5.96
C GLY A 4 -2.52 2.86 -5.27
N CYS A 5 -2.84 4.15 -5.42
CA CYS A 5 -3.91 4.79 -4.65
C CYS A 5 -5.34 4.27 -4.97
N GLY A 6 -5.49 3.46 -6.01
CA GLY A 6 -6.79 2.94 -6.44
C GLY A 6 -7.81 4.06 -6.63
N GLY A 7 -9.00 3.88 -6.08
CA GLY A 7 -10.09 4.88 -6.06
C GLY A 7 -9.92 6.01 -5.03
N GLY A 8 -8.76 6.14 -4.37
CA GLY A 8 -8.46 7.22 -3.43
C GLY A 8 -8.85 6.94 -1.97
N LEU A 9 -9.08 5.69 -1.59
CA LEU A 9 -9.55 5.30 -0.26
C LEU A 9 -8.68 5.80 0.89
N LEU A 10 -7.36 5.86 0.73
CA LEU A 10 -6.43 6.39 1.72
C LEU A 10 -6.04 7.84 1.44
N SER A 11 -5.94 8.20 0.17
CA SER A 11 -5.64 9.58 -0.23
C SER A 11 -6.64 10.60 0.35
N GLU A 12 -7.93 10.29 0.34
CA GLU A 12 -8.97 11.21 0.85
C GLU A 12 -8.86 11.46 2.37
N PRO A 13 -8.82 10.45 3.24
CA PRO A 13 -8.67 10.68 4.68
C PRO A 13 -7.35 11.41 5.01
N MET A 14 -6.24 11.11 4.30
CA MET A 14 -4.99 11.85 4.49
C MET A 14 -5.16 13.34 4.13
N CYS A 15 -5.85 13.64 3.04
CA CYS A 15 -6.17 15.03 2.67
C CYS A 15 -7.06 15.72 3.71
N ARG A 16 -8.06 15.01 4.25
CA ARG A 16 -8.93 15.55 5.35
C ARG A 16 -8.15 15.83 6.62
N LEU A 17 -7.09 15.08 6.90
CA LEU A 17 -6.15 15.30 8.01
C LEU A 17 -5.14 16.43 7.72
N GLY A 18 -5.25 17.13 6.59
CA GLY A 18 -4.44 18.29 6.25
C GLY A 18 -3.19 17.98 5.43
N ALA A 19 -3.00 16.75 4.96
CA ALA A 19 -1.87 16.45 4.10
C ALA A 19 -2.06 16.99 2.68
N ASN A 20 -0.96 17.45 2.05
CA ASN A 20 -0.91 17.70 0.62
C ASN A 20 -0.66 16.37 -0.11
N VAL A 21 -1.71 15.79 -0.69
CA VAL A 21 -1.68 14.44 -1.25
C VAL A 21 -1.48 14.46 -2.76
N ILE A 22 -0.55 13.62 -3.21
CA ILE A 22 -0.46 13.17 -4.61
C ILE A 22 -0.73 11.68 -4.61
N GLY A 23 -1.75 11.23 -5.35
CA GLY A 23 -2.07 9.82 -5.57
C GLY A 23 -1.65 9.39 -6.96
N ILE A 24 -0.99 8.24 -7.07
CA ILE A 24 -0.68 7.63 -8.37
C ILE A 24 -1.18 6.20 -8.43
N ASP A 25 -1.67 5.81 -9.60
CA ASP A 25 -2.09 4.44 -9.92
C ASP A 25 -1.83 4.18 -11.41
N ALA A 26 -1.48 2.96 -11.77
CA ALA A 26 -1.25 2.58 -13.17
C ALA A 26 -2.55 2.49 -13.97
N SER A 27 -3.69 2.28 -13.32
CA SER A 27 -5.01 2.15 -13.93
C SER A 27 -5.65 3.52 -14.16
N ILE A 28 -5.94 3.84 -15.42
CA ILE A 28 -6.70 5.04 -15.79
C ILE A 28 -8.06 5.04 -15.09
N ARG A 29 -8.74 3.89 -15.07
CA ARG A 29 -10.08 3.74 -14.44
C ARG A 29 -10.04 4.06 -12.94
N ASN A 30 -9.03 3.59 -12.22
CA ASN A 30 -8.87 3.88 -10.80
C ASN A 30 -8.70 5.39 -10.56
N ILE A 31 -7.86 6.05 -11.36
CA ILE A 31 -7.62 7.49 -11.27
C ILE A 31 -8.88 8.30 -11.62
N GLU A 32 -9.67 7.88 -12.58
CA GLU A 32 -10.96 8.53 -12.90
C GLU A 32 -11.93 8.43 -11.71
N VAL A 33 -12.05 7.27 -11.09
CA VAL A 33 -12.85 7.06 -9.88
C VAL A 33 -12.35 7.94 -8.74
N ALA A 34 -11.04 7.95 -8.48
CA ALA A 34 -10.45 8.78 -7.43
C ALA A 34 -10.72 10.27 -7.64
N LYS A 35 -10.54 10.77 -8.86
CA LYS A 35 -10.85 12.17 -9.22
C LYS A 35 -12.33 12.51 -9.03
N PHE A 36 -13.21 11.61 -9.44
CA PHE A 36 -14.67 11.79 -9.27
C PHE A 36 -15.03 11.92 -7.78
N HIS A 37 -14.53 11.00 -6.94
CA HIS A 37 -14.79 11.01 -5.49
C HIS A 37 -14.22 12.27 -4.82
N ALA A 38 -12.96 12.61 -5.10
CA ALA A 38 -12.35 13.81 -4.55
C ALA A 38 -13.13 15.08 -4.93
N LYS A 39 -13.56 15.22 -6.20
CA LYS A 39 -14.39 16.34 -6.67
C LYS A 39 -15.73 16.39 -5.92
N LYS A 40 -16.43 15.26 -5.80
CA LYS A 40 -17.70 15.15 -5.06
C LYS A 40 -17.54 15.58 -3.59
N ASN A 41 -16.42 15.21 -2.98
CA ASN A 41 -16.08 15.52 -1.58
C ASN A 41 -15.36 16.88 -1.41
N LYS A 42 -15.19 17.67 -2.47
CA LYS A 42 -14.49 18.97 -2.47
C LYS A 42 -13.07 18.90 -1.92
N LEU A 43 -12.38 17.77 -2.14
CA LEU A 43 -10.99 17.56 -1.73
C LEU A 43 -10.03 17.96 -2.84
N LYS A 44 -8.89 18.57 -2.45
CA LYS A 44 -7.82 18.96 -3.38
C LYS A 44 -6.72 17.91 -3.33
N ILE A 45 -6.79 16.91 -4.20
CA ILE A 45 -5.81 15.84 -4.33
C ILE A 45 -5.34 15.79 -5.79
N ASP A 46 -4.04 15.70 -6.02
CA ASP A 46 -3.46 15.57 -7.37
C ASP A 46 -3.33 14.08 -7.72
N TYR A 47 -4.26 13.58 -8.54
CA TYR A 47 -4.25 12.20 -9.01
C TYR A 47 -3.67 12.06 -10.41
N LYS A 48 -2.70 11.13 -10.60
CA LYS A 48 -2.02 10.91 -11.89
C LYS A 48 -2.00 9.42 -12.25
N VAL A 49 -2.18 9.13 -13.52
CA VAL A 49 -1.92 7.79 -14.08
C VAL A 49 -0.41 7.64 -14.21
N ALA A 50 0.20 6.92 -13.28
CA ALA A 50 1.64 6.68 -13.26
C ALA A 50 2.00 5.52 -12.33
N SER A 51 3.22 4.99 -12.50
CA SER A 51 3.90 4.16 -11.50
C SER A 51 5.15 4.92 -11.01
N PRO A 52 5.75 4.55 -9.87
CA PRO A 52 6.93 5.25 -9.36
C PRO A 52 8.09 5.25 -10.35
N GLU A 53 8.25 4.19 -11.15
CA GLU A 53 9.30 4.05 -12.17
C GLU A 53 9.13 5.03 -13.34
N LYS A 54 7.87 5.39 -13.66
CA LYS A 54 7.52 6.27 -14.78
C LYS A 54 7.28 7.71 -14.36
N LEU A 55 7.21 7.98 -13.06
CA LEU A 55 6.90 9.31 -12.54
C LEU A 55 8.08 10.25 -12.69
N LYS A 56 7.99 11.19 -13.64
CA LYS A 56 8.98 12.27 -13.82
C LYS A 56 8.69 13.41 -12.86
N THR A 57 9.33 13.42 -11.68
CA THR A 57 9.19 14.49 -10.70
C THR A 57 10.50 14.79 -9.96
N LYS A 58 10.70 16.04 -9.60
CA LYS A 58 11.77 16.47 -8.69
C LYS A 58 11.29 16.58 -7.24
N ILE A 59 9.97 16.44 -7.02
CA ILE A 59 9.36 16.55 -5.69
C ILE A 59 9.76 15.33 -4.86
N LYS A 60 10.10 15.59 -3.60
CA LYS A 60 10.31 14.56 -2.59
C LYS A 60 9.23 14.67 -1.54
N PHE A 61 8.83 13.52 -1.00
CA PHE A 61 7.70 13.38 -0.09
C PHE A 61 8.16 13.11 1.34
N ASP A 62 7.43 13.66 2.30
CA ASP A 62 7.65 13.39 3.73
C ASP A 62 7.15 11.99 4.08
N VAL A 63 6.06 11.56 3.44
CA VAL A 63 5.42 10.26 3.64
C VAL A 63 5.10 9.61 2.30
N ILE A 64 5.39 8.32 2.18
CA ILE A 64 4.95 7.46 1.06
C ILE A 64 4.13 6.31 1.63
N LEU A 65 2.98 6.06 1.03
CA LEU A 65 2.12 4.91 1.28
C LEU A 65 2.24 3.95 0.09
N ASN A 66 2.50 2.68 0.39
CA ASN A 66 2.47 1.53 -0.51
C ASN A 66 1.56 0.49 0.15
N MET A 67 0.25 0.64 -0.03
CA MET A 67 -0.74 -0.16 0.67
C MET A 67 -1.38 -1.15 -0.30
N GLU A 68 -1.19 -2.46 -0.03
CA GLU A 68 -1.73 -3.57 -0.85
C GLU A 68 -1.36 -3.40 -2.34
N ILE A 69 -0.09 -3.11 -2.62
CA ILE A 69 0.42 -2.89 -3.97
C ILE A 69 1.63 -3.76 -4.30
N VAL A 70 2.47 -4.08 -3.31
CA VAL A 70 3.75 -4.76 -3.55
C VAL A 70 3.59 -6.19 -4.06
N GLU A 71 2.49 -6.86 -3.75
CA GLU A 71 2.10 -8.18 -4.27
C GLU A 71 1.60 -8.16 -5.72
N HIS A 72 1.34 -6.96 -6.26
CA HIS A 72 0.85 -6.79 -7.64
C HIS A 72 1.92 -6.34 -8.62
N VAL A 73 3.11 -5.97 -8.14
CA VAL A 73 4.21 -5.53 -9.01
C VAL A 73 5.01 -6.71 -9.57
N GLU A 74 5.62 -6.53 -10.73
CA GLU A 74 6.46 -7.55 -11.36
C GLU A 74 7.82 -7.68 -10.68
N ASP A 75 8.46 -6.55 -10.37
CA ASP A 75 9.77 -6.45 -9.71
C ASP A 75 9.68 -5.55 -8.49
N ILE A 76 9.59 -6.18 -7.31
CA ILE A 76 9.46 -5.48 -6.04
C ILE A 76 10.76 -4.73 -5.67
N ASP A 77 11.95 -5.26 -5.97
CA ASP A 77 13.22 -4.57 -5.70
C ASP A 77 13.29 -3.26 -6.48
N PHE A 78 12.92 -3.28 -7.76
CA PHE A 78 12.89 -2.09 -8.61
C PHE A 78 11.81 -1.10 -8.17
N PHE A 79 10.59 -1.58 -7.90
CA PHE A 79 9.49 -0.76 -7.40
C PHE A 79 9.85 -0.02 -6.10
N ILE A 80 10.38 -0.73 -5.11
CA ILE A 80 10.79 -0.15 -3.82
C ILE A 80 11.94 0.84 -4.01
N LYS A 81 12.92 0.53 -4.88
CA LYS A 81 14.02 1.44 -5.21
C LYS A 81 13.51 2.77 -5.77
N GLU A 82 12.58 2.72 -6.74
CA GLU A 82 12.03 3.93 -7.35
C GLU A 82 11.13 4.70 -6.34
N SER A 83 10.32 3.99 -5.55
CA SER A 83 9.55 4.61 -4.46
C SER A 83 10.44 5.28 -3.42
N ALA A 84 11.52 4.62 -3.00
CA ALA A 84 12.48 5.17 -2.03
C ALA A 84 13.19 6.43 -2.55
N LYS A 85 13.43 6.53 -3.85
CA LYS A 85 13.99 7.77 -4.45
C LYS A 85 13.07 8.97 -4.28
N LEU A 86 11.77 8.77 -4.23
CA LEU A 86 10.78 9.83 -4.06
C LEU A 86 10.69 10.32 -2.60
N LEU A 87 11.19 9.56 -1.63
CA LEU A 87 11.12 9.89 -0.21
C LEU A 87 12.25 10.85 0.19
N LYS A 88 11.95 11.85 1.02
CA LYS A 88 12.95 12.72 1.66
C LYS A 88 13.83 11.94 2.62
N LYS A 89 14.99 12.47 2.95
CA LYS A 89 15.76 12.01 4.12
C LYS A 89 14.92 12.20 5.39
N ASN A 90 14.94 11.23 6.30
CA ASN A 90 14.07 11.12 7.48
C ASN A 90 12.57 11.00 7.15
N GLY A 91 12.21 10.86 5.88
CA GLY A 91 10.84 10.60 5.46
C GLY A 91 10.38 9.20 5.86
N VAL A 92 9.07 9.00 5.94
CA VAL A 92 8.43 7.77 6.38
C VAL A 92 7.81 7.04 5.20
N MET A 93 8.08 5.74 5.09
CA MET A 93 7.41 4.84 4.15
C MET A 93 6.59 3.82 4.93
N PHE A 94 5.30 3.72 4.59
CA PHE A 94 4.45 2.62 5.02
C PHE A 94 4.31 1.62 3.89
N VAL A 95 4.39 0.33 4.23
CA VAL A 95 4.10 -0.76 3.31
C VAL A 95 3.17 -1.73 4.01
N ALA A 96 2.00 -1.99 3.44
CA ALA A 96 1.09 -3.04 3.89
C ALA A 96 0.91 -4.06 2.77
N THR A 97 0.86 -5.33 3.15
CA THR A 97 0.68 -6.44 2.21
C THR A 97 0.31 -7.74 2.93
N LEU A 98 0.00 -8.77 2.16
CA LEU A 98 -0.28 -10.11 2.65
C LEU A 98 1.01 -10.86 2.99
N ASN A 99 1.02 -11.54 4.14
CA ASN A 99 2.17 -12.36 4.54
C ASN A 99 2.17 -13.71 3.80
N LYS A 100 3.33 -14.23 3.43
CA LYS A 100 3.45 -15.53 2.77
C LYS A 100 3.38 -16.68 3.79
N THR A 101 2.16 -17.03 4.23
CA THR A 101 1.86 -18.11 5.17
C THR A 101 0.71 -18.97 4.67
N LEU A 102 0.56 -20.19 5.21
CA LEU A 102 -0.59 -21.05 4.91
C LEU A 102 -1.90 -20.42 5.41
N LYS A 103 -1.86 -19.67 6.50
CA LYS A 103 -3.03 -18.96 7.04
C LYS A 103 -3.50 -17.86 6.09
N SER A 104 -2.58 -17.05 5.56
CA SER A 104 -2.95 -16.03 4.58
C SER A 104 -3.49 -16.63 3.28
N TYR A 105 -2.93 -17.74 2.83
CA TYR A 105 -3.48 -18.51 1.70
C TYR A 105 -4.94 -18.89 1.94
N ALA A 106 -5.23 -19.49 3.11
CA ALA A 106 -6.58 -19.91 3.45
C ALA A 106 -7.55 -18.72 3.56
N PHE A 107 -7.15 -17.61 4.17
CA PHE A 107 -8.04 -16.48 4.40
C PHE A 107 -8.16 -15.53 3.20
N ALA A 108 -7.05 -15.15 2.58
CA ALA A 108 -7.06 -14.18 1.49
C ALA A 108 -7.51 -14.80 0.16
N ILE A 109 -7.16 -16.05 -0.12
CA ILE A 109 -7.50 -16.70 -1.38
C ILE A 109 -8.77 -17.54 -1.19
N ILE A 110 -8.73 -18.62 -0.38
CA ILE A 110 -9.88 -19.52 -0.24
C ILE A 110 -11.06 -18.76 0.38
N GLY A 111 -10.83 -18.05 1.48
CA GLY A 111 -11.88 -17.32 2.19
C GLY A 111 -12.48 -16.18 1.39
N ALA A 112 -11.67 -15.21 0.98
CA ALA A 112 -12.16 -13.98 0.36
C ALA A 112 -12.59 -14.17 -1.11
N GLU A 113 -11.90 -15.03 -1.88
CA GLU A 113 -12.21 -15.20 -3.31
C GLU A 113 -13.24 -16.31 -3.57
N TYR A 114 -13.11 -17.46 -2.91
CA TYR A 114 -13.96 -18.62 -3.21
C TYR A 114 -15.18 -18.75 -2.30
N VAL A 115 -15.04 -18.51 -0.99
CA VAL A 115 -16.12 -18.71 -0.02
C VAL A 115 -16.99 -17.47 0.09
N LEU A 116 -16.41 -16.34 0.48
CA LEU A 116 -17.15 -15.09 0.71
C LEU A 116 -17.41 -14.31 -0.57
N LYS A 117 -16.65 -14.57 -1.63
CA LYS A 117 -16.73 -13.89 -2.92
C LYS A 117 -16.64 -12.36 -2.79
N TRP A 118 -15.89 -11.89 -1.81
CA TRP A 118 -15.64 -10.47 -1.61
C TRP A 118 -14.73 -9.89 -2.71
N LEU A 119 -13.88 -10.74 -3.27
CA LEU A 119 -12.95 -10.41 -4.34
C LEU A 119 -13.13 -11.37 -5.51
N PRO A 120 -12.88 -10.94 -6.76
CA PRO A 120 -12.86 -11.83 -7.91
C PRO A 120 -11.82 -12.94 -7.74
N ILE A 121 -12.13 -14.14 -8.24
CA ILE A 121 -11.18 -15.28 -8.25
C ILE A 121 -9.94 -14.88 -9.06
N GLY A 122 -8.75 -15.14 -8.50
CA GLY A 122 -7.47 -14.79 -9.12
C GLY A 122 -7.01 -13.36 -8.84
N THR A 123 -7.63 -12.67 -7.87
CA THR A 123 -7.16 -11.36 -7.41
C THR A 123 -5.78 -11.45 -6.78
N HIS A 124 -5.51 -12.54 -6.04
CA HIS A 124 -4.25 -12.75 -5.36
C HIS A 124 -3.48 -13.94 -5.92
N ASP A 125 -2.18 -13.76 -6.08
CA ASP A 125 -1.21 -14.80 -6.39
C ASP A 125 -0.34 -15.03 -5.15
N TRP A 126 -0.52 -16.18 -4.49
CA TRP A 126 0.23 -16.51 -3.28
C TRP A 126 1.74 -16.51 -3.45
N GLU A 127 2.23 -16.80 -4.66
CA GLU A 127 3.66 -16.77 -4.96
C GLU A 127 4.25 -15.35 -4.80
N LYS A 128 3.42 -14.33 -4.99
CA LYS A 128 3.79 -12.92 -4.84
C LYS A 128 3.67 -12.38 -3.43
N PHE A 129 3.11 -13.17 -2.50
CA PHE A 129 3.07 -12.78 -1.09
C PHE A 129 4.49 -12.75 -0.53
N ILE A 130 4.79 -11.77 0.32
CA ILE A 130 6.14 -11.56 0.82
C ILE A 130 6.18 -11.66 2.35
N LYS A 131 7.20 -12.34 2.88
CA LYS A 131 7.43 -12.40 4.33
C LYS A 131 8.00 -11.07 4.84
N PRO A 132 7.66 -10.63 6.06
CA PRO A 132 8.18 -9.38 6.64
C PRO A 132 9.70 -9.25 6.58
N ASN A 133 10.43 -10.33 6.90
CA ASN A 133 11.89 -10.33 6.87
C ASN A 133 12.46 -10.14 5.46
N ASP A 134 11.80 -10.62 4.43
CA ASP A 134 12.27 -10.48 3.05
C ASP A 134 11.96 -9.07 2.53
N LEU A 135 10.78 -8.54 2.87
CA LEU A 135 10.45 -7.14 2.60
C LEU A 135 11.45 -6.20 3.30
N GLU A 136 11.79 -6.45 4.57
CA GLU A 136 12.77 -5.64 5.30
C GLU A 136 14.14 -5.63 4.61
N LYS A 137 14.62 -6.78 4.11
CA LYS A 137 15.90 -6.85 3.38
C LYS A 137 15.89 -5.95 2.14
N ILE A 138 14.77 -5.95 1.38
CA ILE A 138 14.62 -5.11 0.18
C ILE A 138 14.65 -3.63 0.55
N LEU A 139 13.93 -3.21 1.60
CA LEU A 139 13.89 -1.82 2.01
C LEU A 139 15.23 -1.36 2.60
N LYS A 140 15.94 -2.22 3.34
CA LYS A 140 17.29 -1.94 3.85
C LYS A 140 18.31 -1.63 2.74
N LYS A 141 18.26 -2.34 1.59
CA LYS A 141 19.11 -2.04 0.43
C LYS A 141 18.91 -0.62 -0.09
N ASN A 142 17.75 -0.01 0.19
CA ASN A 142 17.36 1.34 -0.24
C ASN A 142 17.43 2.37 0.89
N SER A 143 18.29 2.12 1.91
CA SER A 143 18.53 3.02 3.06
C SER A 143 17.28 3.28 3.91
N LEU A 144 16.37 2.31 3.99
CA LEU A 144 15.18 2.37 4.82
C LEU A 144 15.34 1.45 6.04
N SER A 145 15.07 1.97 7.23
CA SER A 145 15.16 1.23 8.49
C SER A 145 13.77 0.93 9.05
N LEU A 146 13.48 -0.34 9.35
CA LEU A 146 12.23 -0.75 9.99
C LEU A 146 12.10 -0.13 11.38
N LYS A 147 10.95 0.46 11.67
CA LYS A 147 10.60 1.07 12.95
C LYS A 147 9.42 0.41 13.63
N LYS A 148 8.50 -0.14 12.84
CA LYS A 148 7.32 -0.82 13.38
C LYS A 148 6.85 -1.88 12.40
N LEU A 149 6.31 -2.98 12.94
CA LEU A 149 5.66 -4.06 12.22
C LEU A 149 4.44 -4.47 13.05
N ASP A 150 3.27 -4.33 12.47
CA ASP A 150 1.98 -4.72 13.08
C ASP A 150 1.18 -5.54 12.07
N GLY A 151 0.27 -6.37 12.59
CA GLY A 151 -0.81 -6.97 11.81
C GLY A 151 -2.07 -6.11 11.82
N MET A 152 -3.02 -6.47 10.98
CA MET A 152 -4.36 -5.88 10.99
C MET A 152 -5.40 -7.00 11.00
N LYS A 153 -6.40 -6.88 11.86
CA LYS A 153 -7.52 -7.81 11.95
C LYS A 153 -8.85 -7.07 11.86
N PHE A 154 -9.80 -7.69 11.22
CA PHE A 154 -11.17 -7.19 11.21
C PHE A 154 -11.89 -7.68 12.47
N ASP A 155 -12.44 -6.75 13.23
CA ASP A 155 -13.29 -7.03 14.39
C ASP A 155 -14.75 -7.03 13.94
N ILE A 156 -15.36 -8.22 13.95
CA ILE A 156 -16.73 -8.42 13.47
C ILE A 156 -17.74 -7.72 14.39
N LEU A 157 -17.46 -7.63 15.69
CA LEU A 157 -18.38 -7.04 16.66
C LEU A 157 -18.47 -5.53 16.46
N ASP A 158 -17.33 -4.88 16.26
CA ASP A 158 -17.27 -3.43 16.06
C ASP A 158 -17.36 -3.01 14.58
N ASN A 159 -17.40 -4.00 13.66
CA ASN A 159 -17.35 -3.78 12.22
C ASN A 159 -16.18 -2.84 11.80
N SER A 160 -15.01 -3.07 12.38
CA SER A 160 -13.85 -2.18 12.21
C SER A 160 -12.54 -2.94 12.08
N TRP A 161 -11.57 -2.33 11.42
CA TRP A 161 -10.20 -2.81 11.37
C TRP A 161 -9.42 -2.33 12.58
N LYS A 162 -8.69 -3.24 13.24
CA LYS A 162 -7.86 -2.97 14.42
C LYS A 162 -6.43 -3.42 14.16
N VAL A 163 -5.48 -2.62 14.68
CA VAL A 163 -4.06 -3.03 14.73
C VAL A 163 -3.93 -4.21 15.69
N SER A 164 -3.07 -5.16 15.34
CA SER A 164 -2.88 -6.43 16.04
C SER A 164 -1.41 -6.85 15.99
N ASP A 165 -0.96 -7.61 17.00
CA ASP A 165 0.35 -8.25 16.97
C ASP A 165 0.38 -9.50 16.05
N ASP A 166 -0.80 -10.02 15.64
CA ASP A 166 -0.90 -11.15 14.72
C ASP A 166 -0.65 -10.72 13.27
N ILE A 167 0.55 -11.00 12.79
CA ILE A 167 1.00 -10.73 11.41
C ILE A 167 0.80 -11.96 10.49
N SER A 168 0.08 -12.96 10.91
CA SER A 168 0.01 -14.25 10.19
C SER A 168 -0.78 -14.19 8.88
N VAL A 169 -1.65 -13.20 8.66
CA VAL A 169 -2.43 -13.04 7.42
C VAL A 169 -1.90 -11.86 6.61
N ASN A 170 -1.87 -10.69 7.21
CA ASN A 170 -1.40 -9.44 6.63
C ASN A 170 -0.51 -8.70 7.63
N TYR A 171 0.20 -7.71 7.15
CA TYR A 171 0.97 -6.85 8.03
C TYR A 171 1.15 -5.45 7.42
N ILE A 172 1.37 -4.48 8.29
CA ILE A 172 1.76 -3.12 7.95
C ILE A 172 3.10 -2.78 8.60
N THR A 173 3.97 -2.16 7.84
CA THR A 173 5.31 -1.77 8.29
C THR A 173 5.48 -0.27 8.19
N LYS A 174 6.25 0.28 9.14
CA LYS A 174 6.73 1.67 9.11
C LYS A 174 8.24 1.67 8.98
N PHE A 175 8.74 2.28 7.92
CA PHE A 175 10.17 2.50 7.69
C PHE A 175 10.52 3.99 7.71
N ILE A 176 11.76 4.30 8.10
CA ILE A 176 12.32 5.65 8.01
C ILE A 176 13.54 5.60 7.10
N LYS A 177 13.64 6.58 6.20
CA LYS A 177 14.79 6.75 5.29
C LYS A 177 15.94 7.42 6.03
N ASN A 178 17.11 6.76 6.03
CA ASN A 178 18.35 7.26 6.65
C ASN A 178 18.98 8.39 5.85
#